data_6f43f3f531672b3cfd3db268716f8e39
#
_entry.id   6f43f3f531672b3cfd3db268716f8e39
#
_cell.length_a   1.000
_cell.length_b   1.000
_cell.length_c   1.000
_cell.angle_alpha   90.00
_cell.angle_beta   90.00
_cell.angle_gamma   90.00
#
_symmetry.space_group_name_H-M   'P 1'
#
loop_
_entity.id
_entity.type
_entity.pdbx_description
1 polymer ?
#
loop_
_entity_poly.entity_id
_entity_poly.type
_entity_poly.pdbx_seq_one_letter_code
_entity_poly.pdbx_strand_id
1 'polypeptide(L)'
;MALKHINSQVQTTATLIAELPVSMGRNVAVQIYNNHGSAIYIGDDTITTSGATIGRPMSATSSFQLWLNGGDKIYAISAAQTAAGACIVTYSA
;
A
#
# COMPACT_ATOMS: atom_id res chain seq x y z
N MET A 1 13.00 18.04 -6.33
CA MET A 1 12.42 16.76 -5.92
C MET A 1 11.32 17.03 -4.89
N ALA A 2 10.15 16.48 -5.08
CA ALA A 2 9.00 16.73 -4.22
C ALA A 2 8.54 15.44 -3.56
N LEU A 3 8.07 15.54 -2.33
CA LEU A 3 7.46 14.43 -1.62
C LEU A 3 6.02 14.29 -2.12
N LYS A 4 5.65 13.08 -2.49
CA LYS A 4 4.28 12.71 -2.82
C LYS A 4 3.72 11.85 -1.72
N HIS A 5 2.44 12.07 -1.36
CA HIS A 5 1.77 11.16 -0.44
C HIS A 5 0.36 10.88 -0.95
N ILE A 6 -0.12 9.67 -0.68
CA ILE A 6 -1.43 9.21 -1.10
C ILE A 6 -2.11 8.60 0.12
N ASN A 7 -3.28 9.12 0.47
CA ASN A 7 -4.11 8.56 1.54
C ASN A 7 -5.18 7.69 0.90
N SER A 8 -5.37 6.50 1.44
CA SER A 8 -6.32 5.56 0.86
C SER A 8 -7.21 4.94 1.92
N GLN A 9 -8.45 4.69 1.53
CA GLN A 9 -9.34 3.79 2.24
C GLN A 9 -9.07 2.38 1.73
N VAL A 10 -8.96 1.42 2.65
CA VAL A 10 -8.72 0.02 2.29
C VAL A 10 -10.01 -0.76 2.46
N GLN A 11 -10.35 -1.54 1.44
CA GLN A 11 -11.60 -2.29 1.41
C GLN A 11 -11.36 -3.77 1.66
N THR A 12 -12.44 -4.55 1.65
CA THR A 12 -12.37 -6.00 1.86
C THR A 12 -12.00 -6.75 0.59
N THR A 13 -11.75 -6.03 -0.50
CA THR A 13 -11.20 -6.56 -1.74
C THR A 13 -9.91 -5.83 -2.05
N ALA A 14 -9.07 -6.41 -2.91
CA ALA A 14 -7.79 -5.77 -3.27
C ALA A 14 -8.05 -4.36 -3.80
N THR A 15 -7.49 -3.38 -3.10
CA THR A 15 -7.72 -1.95 -3.37
C THR A 15 -6.41 -1.33 -3.83
N LEU A 16 -6.42 -0.66 -4.98
CA LEU A 16 -5.24 0.06 -5.45
C LEU A 16 -4.95 1.23 -4.52
N ILE A 17 -3.80 1.23 -3.87
CA ILE A 17 -3.40 2.30 -2.95
C ILE A 17 -2.34 3.21 -3.52
N ALA A 18 -1.58 2.74 -4.50
CA ALA A 18 -0.59 3.58 -5.17
C ALA A 18 -0.23 2.99 -6.53
N GLU A 19 0.03 3.88 -7.47
CA GLU A 19 0.58 3.53 -8.78
C GLU A 19 1.66 4.55 -9.09
N LEU A 20 2.90 4.07 -9.30
CA LEU A 20 4.00 4.97 -9.62
C LEU A 20 3.95 5.35 -11.10
N PRO A 21 4.10 6.63 -11.42
CA PRO A 21 4.18 7.04 -12.83
C PRO A 21 5.31 6.31 -13.56
N VAL A 22 5.08 5.94 -14.81
CA VAL A 22 6.08 5.22 -15.62
C VAL A 22 7.38 6.02 -15.71
N SER A 23 7.30 7.34 -15.68
CA SER A 23 8.46 8.23 -15.77
C SER A 23 9.36 8.22 -14.54
N MET A 24 8.96 7.57 -13.44
CA MET A 24 9.74 7.58 -12.19
C MET A 24 11.05 6.79 -12.29
N GLY A 25 11.21 5.91 -13.29
CA GLY A 25 12.43 5.12 -13.42
C GLY A 25 12.43 3.91 -12.49
N ARG A 26 13.63 3.57 -11.95
CA ARG A 26 13.83 2.35 -11.18
C ARG A 26 14.21 2.65 -9.74
N ASN A 27 13.95 1.70 -8.86
CA ASN A 27 14.40 1.73 -7.46
C ASN A 27 13.90 2.96 -6.73
N VAL A 28 12.64 3.28 -6.89
CA VAL A 28 12.01 4.37 -6.15
C VAL A 28 11.69 3.87 -4.75
N ALA A 29 12.22 4.55 -3.73
CA ALA A 29 11.92 4.22 -2.33
C ALA A 29 10.50 4.66 -2.00
N VAL A 30 9.68 3.71 -1.55
CA VAL A 30 8.28 3.95 -1.20
C VAL A 30 8.08 3.50 0.23
N GLN A 31 7.46 4.34 1.05
CA GLN A 31 7.08 3.99 2.41
C GLN A 31 5.57 3.88 2.51
N ILE A 32 5.13 2.83 3.19
CA ILE A 32 3.71 2.60 3.46
C ILE A 32 3.51 2.61 4.96
N TYR A 33 2.56 3.41 5.42
CA TYR A 33 2.21 3.50 6.83
C TYR A 33 0.77 3.02 7.02
N ASN A 34 0.59 2.09 7.97
CA ASN A 34 -0.73 1.64 8.38
C ASN A 34 -1.26 2.54 9.49
N ASN A 35 -2.13 3.47 9.14
CA ASN A 35 -2.77 4.39 10.09
C ASN A 35 -4.12 3.86 10.55
N HIS A 36 -4.25 2.55 10.67
CA HIS A 36 -5.49 1.87 11.06
C HIS A 36 -5.23 1.05 12.32
N GLY A 37 -6.27 0.78 13.09
CA GLY A 37 -6.17 0.05 14.37
C GLY A 37 -6.04 -1.46 14.23
N SER A 38 -6.03 -1.99 13.01
CA SER A 38 -5.88 -3.42 12.73
C SER A 38 -4.92 -3.61 11.57
N ALA A 39 -4.49 -4.86 11.34
CA ALA A 39 -3.57 -5.18 10.27
C ALA A 39 -4.19 -4.88 8.90
N ILE A 40 -3.35 -4.42 7.99
CA ILE A 40 -3.64 -4.26 6.57
C ILE A 40 -2.66 -5.18 5.82
N TYR A 41 -3.12 -5.82 4.76
CA TYR A 41 -2.31 -6.74 3.97
C TYR A 41 -1.96 -6.10 2.63
N ILE A 42 -0.70 -6.19 2.24
CA ILE A 42 -0.17 -5.49 1.06
C ILE A 42 0.27 -6.52 0.02
N GLY A 43 0.04 -6.22 -1.25
CA GLY A 43 0.50 -7.08 -2.33
C GLY A 43 0.00 -6.64 -3.69
N ASP A 44 -0.26 -7.61 -4.57
CA ASP A 44 -0.78 -7.36 -5.90
C ASP A 44 -2.32 -7.40 -5.91
N ASP A 45 -2.91 -7.39 -7.11
CA ASP A 45 -4.37 -7.34 -7.26
C ASP A 45 -5.07 -8.65 -6.92
N THR A 46 -4.33 -9.70 -6.59
CA THR A 46 -4.90 -11.03 -6.23
C THR A 46 -4.86 -11.33 -4.74
N ILE A 47 -4.40 -10.38 -3.91
CA ILE A 47 -4.23 -10.64 -2.48
C ILE A 47 -5.54 -10.89 -1.76
N THR A 48 -5.43 -11.69 -0.70
CA THR A 48 -6.53 -11.96 0.23
C THR A 48 -6.01 -11.82 1.66
N THR A 49 -6.92 -11.91 2.64
CA THR A 49 -6.55 -11.78 4.05
C THR A 49 -6.17 -13.12 4.68
N SER A 50 -6.26 -14.23 3.95
CA SER A 50 -5.91 -15.55 4.46
C SER A 50 -5.67 -16.51 3.30
N GLY A 51 -5.01 -17.63 3.59
CA GLY A 51 -4.81 -18.70 2.62
C GLY A 51 -3.60 -18.49 1.74
N ALA A 52 -3.59 -19.13 0.57
CA ALA A 52 -2.42 -19.18 -0.31
C ALA A 52 -2.08 -17.85 -0.97
N THR A 53 -3.05 -16.93 -1.05
CA THR A 53 -2.88 -15.61 -1.68
C THR A 53 -2.84 -14.49 -0.65
N ILE A 54 -2.57 -14.80 0.61
CA ILE A 54 -2.46 -13.80 1.66
C ILE A 54 -1.43 -12.74 1.30
N GLY A 55 -1.80 -11.46 1.46
CA GLY A 55 -0.86 -10.36 1.30
C GLY A 55 0.11 -10.28 2.48
N ARG A 56 1.14 -9.44 2.35
CA ARG A 56 2.07 -9.20 3.45
C ARG A 56 1.36 -8.44 4.56
N PRO A 57 1.25 -9.00 5.77
CA PRO A 57 0.60 -8.29 6.86
C PRO A 57 1.44 -7.12 7.35
N MET A 58 0.78 -6.01 7.61
CA MET A 58 1.38 -4.82 8.20
C MET A 58 0.58 -4.48 9.44
N SER A 59 1.22 -4.58 10.60
CA SER A 59 0.57 -4.36 11.89
C SER A 59 0.03 -2.94 12.02
N ALA A 60 -0.95 -2.77 12.92
CA ALA A 60 -1.50 -1.45 13.21
C ALA A 60 -0.38 -0.47 13.58
N THR A 61 -0.48 0.76 13.07
CA THR A 61 0.44 1.86 13.34
C THR A 61 1.91 1.57 13.00
N SER A 62 2.15 0.60 12.12
CA SER A 62 3.50 0.29 11.65
C SER A 62 3.72 0.80 10.22
N SER A 63 4.97 0.82 9.80
CA SER A 63 5.33 1.18 8.45
C SER A 63 6.42 0.25 7.94
N PHE A 64 6.56 0.17 6.62
CA PHE A 64 7.71 -0.46 6.03
C PHE A 64 8.06 0.22 4.70
N GLN A 65 9.30 0.01 4.28
CA GLN A 65 9.82 0.58 3.05
C GLN A 65 9.99 -0.52 2.01
N LEU A 66 9.68 -0.20 0.76
CA LEU A 66 9.93 -1.09 -0.35
C LEU A 66 10.44 -0.28 -1.53
N TRP A 67 10.97 -0.99 -2.52
CA TRP A 67 11.54 -0.39 -3.71
C TRP A 67 10.69 -0.80 -4.91
N LEU A 68 10.21 0.18 -5.65
CA LEU A 68 9.36 -0.04 -6.82
C LEU A 68 9.95 0.65 -8.04
N ASN A 69 9.50 0.21 -9.20
CA ASN A 69 9.83 0.86 -10.47
C ASN A 69 8.65 1.67 -10.97
N GLY A 70 8.92 2.61 -11.85
CA GLY A 70 7.85 3.34 -12.52
C GLY A 70 6.88 2.41 -13.20
N GLY A 71 5.59 2.64 -13.03
CA GLY A 71 4.52 1.79 -13.53
C GLY A 71 4.06 0.72 -12.57
N ASP A 72 4.79 0.46 -11.49
CA ASP A 72 4.38 -0.53 -10.50
C ASP A 72 3.18 -0.06 -9.71
N LYS A 73 2.35 -1.03 -9.31
CA LYS A 73 1.14 -0.79 -8.54
C LYS A 73 1.21 -1.54 -7.22
N ILE A 74 0.65 -0.94 -6.17
CA ILE A 74 0.53 -1.55 -4.85
C ILE A 74 -0.94 -1.65 -4.50
N TYR A 75 -1.35 -2.82 -4.04
CA TYR A 75 -2.71 -3.06 -3.56
C TYR A 75 -2.69 -3.38 -2.08
N ALA A 76 -3.78 -3.06 -1.41
CA ALA A 76 -3.99 -3.38 -0.01
C ALA A 76 -5.38 -3.97 0.19
N ILE A 77 -5.50 -4.79 1.23
CA ILE A 77 -6.78 -5.41 1.59
C ILE A 77 -6.87 -5.46 3.11
N SER A 78 -8.08 -5.34 3.62
CA SER A 78 -8.36 -5.39 5.05
C SER A 78 -9.51 -6.35 5.32
N ALA A 79 -9.54 -6.94 6.52
CA ALA A 79 -10.64 -7.83 6.91
C ALA A 79 -11.99 -7.11 7.00
N ALA A 80 -11.95 -5.78 7.23
CA ALA A 80 -13.13 -4.93 7.24
C ALA A 80 -12.78 -3.62 6.55
N GLN A 81 -13.78 -2.98 5.95
CA GLN A 81 -13.55 -1.68 5.30
C GLN A 81 -13.05 -0.66 6.32
N THR A 82 -12.00 0.08 5.96
CA THR A 82 -11.41 1.09 6.83
C THR A 82 -12.01 2.47 6.55
N ALA A 83 -11.66 3.43 7.41
CA ALA A 83 -11.93 4.83 7.14
C ALA A 83 -10.94 5.38 6.10
N ALA A 84 -11.25 6.54 5.53
CA ALA A 84 -10.31 7.25 4.67
C ALA A 84 -9.04 7.58 5.45
N GLY A 85 -7.90 7.50 4.77
CA GLY A 85 -6.61 7.78 5.41
C GLY A 85 -6.03 6.63 6.23
N ALA A 86 -6.60 5.44 6.14
CA ALA A 86 -6.10 4.27 6.87
C ALA A 86 -4.75 3.79 6.35
N CYS A 87 -4.45 4.02 5.09
CA CYS A 87 -3.18 3.65 4.48
C CYS A 87 -2.55 4.88 3.84
N ILE A 88 -1.32 5.18 4.23
CA ILE A 88 -0.62 6.36 3.73
C ILE A 88 0.64 5.88 3.00
N VAL A 89 0.77 6.25 1.74
CA VAL A 89 1.92 5.91 0.91
C VAL A 89 2.68 7.20 0.61
N THR A 90 3.99 7.19 0.83
CA THR A 90 4.84 8.35 0.52
C THR A 90 6.01 7.92 -0.33
N TYR A 91 6.37 8.77 -1.28
CA TYR A 91 7.57 8.58 -2.09
C TYR A 91 8.04 9.93 -2.63
N SER A 92 9.28 9.97 -3.08
CA SER A 92 9.88 11.18 -3.61
C SER A 92 9.78 11.17 -5.13
N ALA A 93 9.22 12.24 -5.68
CA ALA A 93 9.01 12.36 -7.13
C ALA A 93 9.85 13.48 -7.73
#